data_c28528d1f5a58b0da59181df12f15a96
#
_entry.id   c28528d1f5a58b0da59181df12f15a96
#
_cell.length_a   1.000
_cell.length_b   1.000
_cell.length_c   1.000
_cell.angle_alpha   90.00
_cell.angle_beta   90.00
_cell.angle_gamma   90.00
#
_symmetry.space_group_name_H-M   'P 1'
#
loop_
_entity.id
_entity.type
_entity.pdbx_description
1 polymer ?
#
loop_
_entity_poly.entity_id
_entity_poly.type
_entity_poly.pdbx_seq_one_letter_code
_entity_poly.pdbx_strand_id
1 'polypeptide(L)'
;STKRMDKVIGMHFMNPVPIMKLVEIINSKYTSKETTEKISSLSKKLEKIPLIVNDSPGFISNRILIPMINEAIEALDQKVATVKNIDGIMKLGMGHPMGPLQLADLIGLDVCKSILDVMFEGFKDSKYKANRLLVKLVEEGKLGMKSGEGFYDYSNSRKAEFVSKRFLNDCWKYFKTKRGNS
;
A
#
# COMPACT_ATOMS: atom_id res chain seq x y z
N SER A 1 -17.56 20.83 12.90
CA SER A 1 -18.66 20.35 12.02
C SER A 1 -19.27 21.51 11.25
N THR A 2 -19.72 21.25 10.02
CA THR A 2 -20.33 22.25 9.14
C THR A 2 -21.85 22.05 9.02
N LYS A 3 -22.59 23.15 8.82
CA LYS A 3 -24.01 23.11 8.46
C LYS A 3 -24.25 22.91 6.95
N ARG A 4 -23.19 22.92 6.13
CA ARG A 4 -23.23 22.78 4.68
C ARG A 4 -22.70 21.41 4.26
N MET A 5 -23.27 20.34 4.78
CA MET A 5 -22.82 18.96 4.53
C MET A 5 -22.90 18.57 3.05
N ASP A 6 -23.84 19.15 2.30
CA ASP A 6 -24.00 19.00 0.86
C ASP A 6 -22.82 19.54 0.03
N LYS A 7 -22.00 20.42 0.63
CA LYS A 7 -20.81 21.03 0.01
C LYS A 7 -19.49 20.46 0.53
N VAL A 8 -19.55 19.37 1.29
CA VAL A 8 -18.35 18.66 1.76
C VAL A 8 -18.06 17.49 0.82
N ILE A 9 -16.82 17.41 0.36
CA ILE A 9 -16.35 16.37 -0.56
C ILE A 9 -14.85 16.13 -0.35
N GLY A 10 -14.40 14.90 -0.50
CA GLY A 10 -12.98 14.56 -0.46
C GLY A 10 -12.32 14.60 -1.83
N MET A 11 -11.05 14.98 -1.87
CA MET A 11 -10.18 14.86 -3.03
C MET A 11 -8.90 14.16 -2.61
N HIS A 12 -8.74 12.90 -3.01
CA HIS A 12 -7.56 12.12 -2.71
C HIS A 12 -6.63 12.09 -3.93
N PHE A 13 -5.51 12.80 -3.82
CA PHE A 13 -4.47 12.86 -4.84
C PHE A 13 -3.45 11.74 -4.64
N MET A 14 -2.95 11.16 -5.75
CA MET A 14 -1.88 10.18 -5.72
C MET A 14 -0.50 10.86 -5.74
N ASN A 15 0.43 10.37 -4.93
CA ASN A 15 1.81 10.86 -4.93
C ASN A 15 2.66 10.21 -6.02
N PRO A 16 3.54 10.97 -6.71
CA PRO A 16 3.73 12.43 -6.65
C PRO A 16 2.61 13.19 -7.37
N VAL A 17 1.98 14.14 -6.68
CA VAL A 17 0.80 14.86 -7.19
C VAL A 17 0.99 15.50 -8.58
N PRO A 18 2.14 16.11 -8.94
CA PRO A 18 2.33 16.67 -10.27
C PRO A 18 2.32 15.62 -11.39
N ILE A 19 2.73 14.40 -11.12
CA ILE A 19 2.91 13.32 -12.13
C ILE A 19 1.66 12.46 -12.23
N MET A 20 1.07 12.07 -11.10
CA MET A 20 -0.05 11.13 -11.05
C MET A 20 -1.34 11.80 -11.49
N LYS A 21 -1.98 11.23 -12.51
CA LYS A 21 -3.20 11.82 -13.10
C LYS A 21 -4.47 11.58 -12.30
N LEU A 22 -4.53 10.48 -11.55
CA LEU A 22 -5.72 10.10 -10.80
C LEU A 22 -6.00 11.04 -9.62
N VAL A 23 -7.27 11.39 -9.45
CA VAL A 23 -7.83 11.94 -8.21
C VAL A 23 -9.10 11.15 -7.88
N GLU A 24 -9.18 10.57 -6.68
CA GLU A 24 -10.42 10.01 -6.16
C GLU A 24 -11.28 11.14 -5.61
N ILE A 25 -12.50 11.27 -6.13
CA ILE A 25 -13.51 12.21 -5.65
C ILE A 25 -14.43 11.46 -4.71
N ILE A 26 -14.35 11.79 -3.42
CA ILE A 26 -14.95 10.99 -2.36
C ILE A 26 -16.24 11.67 -1.89
N ASN A 27 -17.37 11.06 -2.23
CA ASN A 27 -18.69 11.52 -1.84
C ASN A 27 -19.09 10.93 -0.50
N SER A 28 -19.45 11.81 0.44
CA SER A 28 -20.21 11.40 1.62
C SER A 28 -21.68 11.16 1.24
N LYS A 29 -22.44 10.54 2.14
CA LYS A 29 -23.91 10.37 1.96
C LYS A 29 -24.71 11.69 1.85
N TYR A 30 -24.07 12.81 2.16
CA TYR A 30 -24.69 14.14 2.12
C TYR A 30 -24.24 14.99 0.96
N THR A 31 -23.14 14.63 0.29
CA THR A 31 -22.54 15.40 -0.81
C THR A 31 -23.55 15.54 -1.96
N SER A 32 -23.82 16.78 -2.38
CA SER A 32 -24.74 17.02 -3.49
C SER A 32 -24.12 16.67 -4.84
N LYS A 33 -24.99 16.35 -5.82
CA LYS A 33 -24.57 16.12 -7.21
C LYS A 33 -23.86 17.34 -7.79
N GLU A 34 -24.39 18.56 -7.51
CA GLU A 34 -23.76 19.82 -7.95
C GLU A 34 -22.32 19.94 -7.44
N THR A 35 -22.09 19.65 -6.15
CA THR A 35 -20.74 19.68 -5.57
C THR A 35 -19.82 18.69 -6.25
N THR A 36 -20.28 17.45 -6.50
CA THR A 36 -19.53 16.41 -7.20
C THR A 36 -19.14 16.84 -8.61
N GLU A 37 -20.08 17.37 -9.38
CA GLU A 37 -19.85 17.85 -10.75
C GLU A 37 -18.88 19.01 -10.79
N LYS A 38 -19.01 19.97 -9.86
CA LYS A 38 -18.14 21.14 -9.74
C LYS A 38 -16.69 20.73 -9.45
N ILE A 39 -16.48 19.81 -8.51
CA ILE A 39 -15.15 19.35 -8.12
C ILE A 39 -14.54 18.43 -9.20
N SER A 40 -15.36 17.60 -9.86
CA SER A 40 -14.92 16.83 -11.02
C SER A 40 -14.47 17.74 -12.19
N SER A 41 -15.20 18.81 -12.43
CA SER A 41 -14.82 19.82 -13.44
C SER A 41 -13.54 20.56 -13.07
N LEU A 42 -13.37 20.91 -11.78
CA LEU A 42 -12.12 21.49 -11.28
C LEU A 42 -10.93 20.54 -11.48
N SER A 43 -11.11 19.26 -11.13
CA SER A 43 -10.07 18.24 -11.30
C SER A 43 -9.61 18.13 -12.76
N LYS A 44 -10.55 18.15 -13.71
CA LYS A 44 -10.23 18.15 -15.15
C LYS A 44 -9.45 19.40 -15.57
N LYS A 45 -9.79 20.58 -15.03
CA LYS A 45 -9.02 21.82 -15.28
C LYS A 45 -7.60 21.75 -14.75
N LEU A 46 -7.37 20.94 -13.70
CA LEU A 46 -6.04 20.64 -13.15
C LEU A 46 -5.33 19.50 -13.90
N GLU A 47 -5.84 19.11 -15.08
CA GLU A 47 -5.31 18.01 -15.91
C GLU A 47 -5.34 16.65 -15.20
N LYS A 48 -6.22 16.50 -14.21
CA LYS A 48 -6.44 15.23 -13.48
C LYS A 48 -7.63 14.47 -14.05
N ILE A 49 -7.63 13.16 -13.81
CA ILE A 49 -8.73 12.26 -14.15
C ILE A 49 -9.50 11.98 -12.85
N PRO A 50 -10.67 12.60 -12.64
CA PRO A 50 -11.50 12.34 -11.47
C PRO A 50 -12.23 11.02 -11.60
N LEU A 51 -12.11 10.15 -10.59
CA LEU A 51 -12.95 8.97 -10.43
C LEU A 51 -13.75 9.10 -9.13
N ILE A 52 -15.08 8.96 -9.25
CA ILE A 52 -16.01 9.19 -8.14
C ILE A 52 -16.14 7.89 -7.35
N VAL A 53 -16.01 8.00 -6.02
CA VAL A 53 -16.15 6.90 -5.07
C VAL A 53 -16.98 7.34 -3.86
N ASN A 54 -17.58 6.39 -3.16
CA ASN A 54 -18.24 6.65 -1.90
C ASN A 54 -17.23 6.65 -0.75
N ASP A 55 -17.50 7.47 0.27
CA ASP A 55 -16.68 7.53 1.48
C ASP A 55 -16.69 6.17 2.21
N SER A 56 -15.49 5.66 2.44
CA SER A 56 -15.25 4.38 3.10
C SER A 56 -13.82 4.37 3.65
N PRO A 57 -13.53 3.67 4.74
CA PRO A 57 -12.16 3.54 5.23
C PRO A 57 -11.20 3.03 4.16
N GLY A 58 -10.12 3.81 3.88
CA GLY A 58 -9.16 3.50 2.84
C GLY A 58 -9.61 3.85 1.40
N PHE A 59 -10.80 4.41 1.21
CA PHE A 59 -11.41 4.72 -0.09
C PHE A 59 -11.38 3.48 -1.02
N ILE A 60 -11.03 3.60 -2.29
CA ILE A 60 -10.87 2.43 -3.17
C ILE A 60 -9.40 2.05 -3.35
N SER A 61 -8.53 3.03 -3.62
CA SER A 61 -7.12 2.75 -3.90
C SER A 61 -6.45 2.03 -2.72
N ASN A 62 -6.52 2.59 -1.52
CA ASN A 62 -5.89 1.99 -0.34
C ASN A 62 -6.59 0.69 0.10
N ARG A 63 -7.93 0.64 -0.04
CA ARG A 63 -8.70 -0.56 0.35
C ARG A 63 -8.34 -1.80 -0.47
N ILE A 64 -7.86 -1.62 -1.70
CA ILE A 64 -7.41 -2.72 -2.55
C ILE A 64 -5.90 -2.93 -2.41
N LEU A 65 -5.12 -1.84 -2.53
CA LEU A 65 -3.67 -1.89 -2.59
C LEU A 65 -3.04 -2.37 -1.28
N ILE A 66 -3.45 -1.81 -0.15
CA ILE A 66 -2.76 -2.06 1.12
C ILE A 66 -3.00 -3.48 1.66
N PRO A 67 -4.20 -4.08 1.56
CA PRO A 67 -4.38 -5.51 1.84
C PRO A 67 -3.58 -6.41 0.90
N MET A 68 -3.43 -6.08 -0.39
CA MET A 68 -2.57 -6.82 -1.31
C MET A 68 -1.10 -6.78 -0.86
N ILE A 69 -0.61 -5.62 -0.43
CA ILE A 69 0.73 -5.48 0.16
C ILE A 69 0.83 -6.31 1.45
N ASN A 70 -0.16 -6.23 2.34
CA ASN A 70 -0.17 -6.98 3.59
C ASN A 70 -0.15 -8.50 3.35
N GLU A 71 -0.87 -8.99 2.32
CA GLU A 71 -0.83 -10.40 1.91
C GLU A 71 0.54 -10.81 1.36
N ALA A 72 1.20 -9.94 0.60
CA ALA A 72 2.57 -10.18 0.14
C ALA A 72 3.56 -10.28 1.32
N ILE A 73 3.36 -9.46 2.35
CA ILE A 73 4.14 -9.52 3.59
C ILE A 73 3.83 -10.81 4.37
N GLU A 74 2.57 -11.22 4.42
CA GLU A 74 2.16 -12.49 5.05
C GLU A 74 2.82 -13.68 4.34
N ALA A 75 2.81 -13.72 3.02
CA ALA A 75 3.47 -14.76 2.23
C ALA A 75 4.99 -14.81 2.49
N LEU A 76 5.63 -13.65 2.68
CA LEU A 76 7.03 -13.56 3.07
C LEU A 76 7.26 -14.09 4.49
N ASP A 77 6.44 -13.69 5.46
CA ASP A 77 6.53 -14.11 6.86
C ASP A 77 6.32 -15.62 7.01
N GLN A 78 5.40 -16.20 6.23
CA GLN A 78 5.16 -17.63 6.12
C GLN A 78 6.23 -18.38 5.31
N LYS A 79 7.23 -17.67 4.73
CA LYS A 79 8.30 -18.26 3.92
C LYS A 79 7.82 -18.98 2.65
N VAL A 80 6.70 -18.56 2.11
CA VAL A 80 6.18 -19.08 0.83
C VAL A 80 7.14 -18.74 -0.31
N ALA A 81 7.69 -17.53 -0.31
CA ALA A 81 8.69 -17.10 -1.29
C ALA A 81 9.63 -16.03 -0.70
N THR A 82 10.74 -15.76 -1.41
CA THR A 82 11.67 -14.65 -1.08
C THR A 82 11.10 -13.30 -1.50
N VAL A 83 11.66 -12.22 -0.94
CA VAL A 83 11.34 -10.83 -1.35
C VAL A 83 11.43 -10.67 -2.88
N LYS A 84 12.54 -11.10 -3.49
CA LYS A 84 12.73 -11.01 -4.95
C LYS A 84 11.71 -11.82 -5.74
N ASN A 85 11.34 -13.00 -5.25
CA ASN A 85 10.39 -13.87 -5.97
C ASN A 85 8.96 -13.33 -5.87
N ILE A 86 8.52 -12.84 -4.71
CA ILE A 86 7.20 -12.20 -4.54
C ILE A 86 7.09 -11.01 -5.51
N ASP A 87 8.04 -10.09 -5.45
CA ASP A 87 8.04 -8.90 -6.32
C ASP A 87 8.20 -9.27 -7.81
N GLY A 88 9.05 -10.26 -8.10
CA GLY A 88 9.26 -10.75 -9.46
C GLY A 88 8.01 -11.36 -10.07
N ILE A 89 7.30 -12.20 -9.34
CA ILE A 89 6.04 -12.83 -9.79
C ILE A 89 4.99 -11.75 -10.10
N MET A 90 4.82 -10.78 -9.23
CA MET A 90 3.84 -9.71 -9.44
C MET A 90 4.19 -8.82 -10.63
N LYS A 91 5.49 -8.54 -10.84
CA LYS A 91 5.94 -7.75 -12.00
C LYS A 91 5.83 -8.53 -13.31
N LEU A 92 6.35 -9.76 -13.35
CA LEU A 92 6.47 -10.52 -14.59
C LEU A 92 5.19 -11.28 -14.96
N GLY A 93 4.47 -11.77 -13.95
CA GLY A 93 3.25 -12.56 -14.14
C GLY A 93 1.97 -11.73 -14.16
N MET A 94 1.91 -10.66 -13.36
CA MET A 94 0.70 -9.82 -13.22
C MET A 94 0.84 -8.43 -13.89
N GLY A 95 2.00 -8.13 -14.49
CA GLY A 95 2.22 -6.87 -15.20
C GLY A 95 2.31 -5.65 -14.28
N HIS A 96 2.59 -5.82 -13.00
CA HIS A 96 2.77 -4.70 -12.09
C HIS A 96 4.05 -3.93 -12.42
N PRO A 97 4.02 -2.60 -12.46
CA PRO A 97 5.23 -1.81 -12.73
C PRO A 97 6.27 -1.94 -11.61
N MET A 98 5.81 -2.28 -10.39
CA MET A 98 6.60 -2.45 -9.18
C MET A 98 6.02 -3.59 -8.36
N GLY A 99 6.87 -4.41 -7.76
CA GLY A 99 6.40 -5.47 -6.86
C GLY A 99 5.82 -4.91 -5.56
N PRO A 100 4.96 -5.65 -4.86
CA PRO A 100 4.24 -5.17 -3.68
C PRO A 100 5.15 -4.81 -2.51
N LEU A 101 6.26 -5.54 -2.29
CA LEU A 101 7.20 -5.26 -1.21
C LEU A 101 8.06 -4.04 -1.52
N GLN A 102 8.50 -3.88 -2.77
CA GLN A 102 9.15 -2.66 -3.23
C GLN A 102 8.23 -1.44 -3.15
N LEU A 103 6.95 -1.60 -3.48
CA LEU A 103 5.95 -0.54 -3.39
C LEU A 103 5.67 -0.16 -1.92
N ALA A 104 5.63 -1.13 -1.01
CA ALA A 104 5.52 -0.88 0.43
C ALA A 104 6.68 0.00 0.95
N ASP A 105 7.91 -0.32 0.54
CA ASP A 105 9.10 0.49 0.89
C ASP A 105 9.04 1.90 0.32
N LEU A 106 8.50 2.07 -0.90
CA LEU A 106 8.31 3.39 -1.52
C LEU A 106 7.26 4.23 -0.80
N ILE A 107 6.11 3.63 -0.43
CA ILE A 107 5.04 4.29 0.33
C ILE A 107 5.52 4.65 1.74
N GLY A 108 6.26 3.77 2.35
CA GLY A 108 6.68 3.78 3.74
C GLY A 108 5.88 2.77 4.57
N LEU A 109 6.60 1.88 5.28
CA LEU A 109 6.00 0.78 6.03
C LEU A 109 5.11 1.27 7.19
N ASP A 110 5.47 2.37 7.82
CA ASP A 110 4.65 3.05 8.83
C ASP A 110 3.34 3.60 8.26
N VAL A 111 3.39 4.14 7.03
CA VAL A 111 2.18 4.61 6.31
C VAL A 111 1.29 3.43 5.96
N CYS A 112 1.84 2.34 5.43
CA CYS A 112 1.10 1.10 5.14
C CYS A 112 0.41 0.57 6.42
N LYS A 113 1.15 0.50 7.54
CA LYS A 113 0.58 0.09 8.83
C LYS A 113 -0.55 1.01 9.29
N SER A 114 -0.34 2.33 9.24
CA SER A 114 -1.36 3.30 9.66
C SER A 114 -2.64 3.19 8.83
N ILE A 115 -2.54 2.94 7.54
CA ILE A 115 -3.71 2.75 6.67
C ILE A 115 -4.45 1.45 7.04
N LEU A 116 -3.72 0.36 7.33
CA LEU A 116 -4.33 -0.88 7.82
C LEU A 116 -5.05 -0.65 9.14
N ASP A 117 -4.45 0.08 10.07
CA ASP A 117 -5.06 0.40 11.36
C ASP A 117 -6.37 1.18 11.18
N VAL A 118 -6.40 2.19 10.29
CA VAL A 118 -7.62 2.95 9.96
C VAL A 118 -8.70 2.04 9.37
N MET A 119 -8.32 1.13 8.45
CA MET A 119 -9.28 0.19 7.86
C MET A 119 -9.77 -0.84 8.88
N PHE A 120 -8.88 -1.35 9.73
CA PHE A 120 -9.26 -2.28 10.81
C PHE A 120 -10.25 -1.63 11.77
N GLU A 121 -9.97 -0.39 12.23
CA GLU A 121 -10.87 0.35 13.10
C GLU A 121 -12.21 0.68 12.43
N GLY A 122 -12.20 1.00 11.14
CA GLY A 122 -13.39 1.37 10.40
C GLY A 122 -14.30 0.19 10.06
N PHE A 123 -13.74 -0.96 9.70
CA PHE A 123 -14.50 -2.15 9.30
C PHE A 123 -14.67 -3.17 10.43
N LYS A 124 -13.84 -3.13 11.47
CA LYS A 124 -13.76 -4.16 12.54
C LYS A 124 -13.56 -5.58 12.00
N ASP A 125 -12.85 -5.71 10.89
CA ASP A 125 -12.59 -6.97 10.19
C ASP A 125 -11.10 -7.30 10.25
N SER A 126 -10.78 -8.48 10.78
CA SER A 126 -9.41 -8.96 11.01
C SER A 126 -8.55 -9.04 9.74
N LYS A 127 -9.15 -9.11 8.55
CA LYS A 127 -8.42 -9.10 7.27
C LYS A 127 -7.61 -7.81 7.04
N TYR A 128 -7.95 -6.72 7.74
CA TYR A 128 -7.21 -5.46 7.68
C TYR A 128 -6.17 -5.32 8.80
N LYS A 129 -6.02 -6.33 9.66
CA LYS A 129 -5.00 -6.31 10.69
C LYS A 129 -3.61 -6.35 10.07
N ALA A 130 -2.75 -5.42 10.48
CA ALA A 130 -1.37 -5.39 10.00
C ALA A 130 -0.63 -6.68 10.37
N ASN A 131 0.11 -7.27 9.39
CA ASN A 131 0.95 -8.43 9.63
C ASN A 131 2.02 -8.10 10.68
N ARG A 132 2.33 -9.09 11.54
CA ARG A 132 3.34 -8.95 12.61
C ARG A 132 4.73 -8.56 12.12
N LEU A 133 5.13 -9.01 10.92
CA LEU A 133 6.42 -8.63 10.32
C LEU A 133 6.43 -7.15 9.95
N LEU A 134 5.33 -6.62 9.40
CA LEU A 134 5.18 -5.19 9.13
C LEU A 134 5.28 -4.37 10.42
N VAL A 135 4.56 -4.76 11.46
CA VAL A 135 4.61 -4.10 12.78
C VAL A 135 6.04 -4.07 13.30
N LYS A 136 6.73 -5.21 13.27
CA LYS A 136 8.11 -5.35 13.75
C LYS A 136 9.09 -4.47 12.97
N LEU A 137 8.98 -4.39 11.64
CA LEU A 137 9.83 -3.51 10.83
C LEU A 137 9.64 -2.03 11.19
N VAL A 138 8.39 -1.63 11.41
CA VAL A 138 8.05 -0.25 11.82
C VAL A 138 8.63 0.05 13.21
N GLU A 139 8.50 -0.86 14.18
CA GLU A 139 9.08 -0.71 15.53
C GLU A 139 10.61 -0.62 15.52
N GLU A 140 11.26 -1.33 14.60
CA GLU A 140 12.72 -1.29 14.39
C GLU A 140 13.18 -0.03 13.61
N GLY A 141 12.26 0.86 13.19
CA GLY A 141 12.57 2.05 12.40
C GLY A 141 12.94 1.76 10.94
N LYS A 142 12.71 0.54 10.46
CA LYS A 142 12.93 0.13 9.07
C LYS A 142 11.69 0.46 8.26
N LEU A 143 11.62 1.71 7.80
CA LEU A 143 10.42 2.29 7.20
C LEU A 143 10.43 2.28 5.67
N GLY A 144 11.37 1.57 5.04
CA GLY A 144 11.56 1.53 3.60
C GLY A 144 12.55 2.58 3.10
N MET A 145 12.32 3.07 1.88
CA MET A 145 13.24 3.99 1.20
C MET A 145 13.58 5.24 2.02
N LYS A 146 12.63 5.78 2.77
CA LYS A 146 12.83 7.01 3.57
C LYS A 146 13.76 6.84 4.76
N SER A 147 13.90 5.62 5.29
CA SER A 147 14.81 5.29 6.39
C SER A 147 16.11 4.61 5.91
N GLY A 148 16.23 4.35 4.60
CA GLY A 148 17.37 3.66 4.01
C GLY A 148 17.27 2.13 4.03
N GLU A 149 16.30 1.55 4.71
CA GLU A 149 16.08 0.11 4.78
C GLU A 149 14.60 -0.23 5.03
N GLY A 150 14.14 -1.28 4.38
CA GLY A 150 12.84 -1.93 4.55
C GLY A 150 12.94 -3.40 4.15
N PHE A 151 12.19 -3.85 3.18
CA PHE A 151 12.38 -5.14 2.51
C PHE A 151 13.64 -5.13 1.64
N TYR A 152 14.00 -3.97 1.13
CA TYR A 152 15.22 -3.71 0.39
C TYR A 152 16.18 -2.80 1.17
N ASP A 153 17.44 -2.84 0.78
CA ASP A 153 18.50 -1.96 1.28
C ASP A 153 18.68 -0.80 0.30
N TYR A 154 18.48 0.42 0.79
CA TYR A 154 18.60 1.67 0.05
C TYR A 154 19.82 2.50 0.46
N SER A 155 20.74 1.94 1.23
CA SER A 155 21.91 2.66 1.76
C SER A 155 22.81 3.22 0.66
N ASN A 156 22.91 2.53 -0.49
CA ASN A 156 23.77 2.90 -1.61
C ASN A 156 23.02 3.39 -2.85
N SER A 157 21.72 3.15 -2.94
CA SER A 157 20.91 3.49 -4.13
C SER A 157 19.44 3.59 -3.75
N ARG A 158 18.72 4.55 -4.35
CA ARG A 158 17.25 4.61 -4.22
C ARG A 158 16.51 3.54 -5.02
N LYS A 159 17.23 2.65 -5.70
CA LYS A 159 16.65 1.52 -6.43
C LYS A 159 16.62 0.29 -5.53
N ALA A 160 15.55 -0.49 -5.62
CA ALA A 160 15.41 -1.77 -4.91
C ALA A 160 16.26 -2.89 -5.57
N GLU A 161 17.57 -2.70 -5.57
CA GLU A 161 18.54 -3.63 -6.20
C GLU A 161 18.94 -4.75 -5.22
N PHE A 162 19.13 -4.38 -3.96
CA PHE A 162 19.61 -5.28 -2.92
C PHE A 162 18.51 -5.54 -1.89
N VAL A 163 18.25 -6.82 -1.65
CA VAL A 163 17.34 -7.23 -0.55
C VAL A 163 18.03 -6.95 0.78
N SER A 164 17.27 -6.44 1.77
CA SER A 164 17.78 -6.26 3.13
C SER A 164 18.37 -7.56 3.67
N LYS A 165 19.50 -7.46 4.36
CA LYS A 165 20.27 -8.60 4.90
C LYS A 165 19.39 -9.53 5.74
N ARG A 166 18.37 -9.01 6.39
CA ARG A 166 17.40 -9.76 7.19
C ARG A 166 16.73 -10.88 6.39
N PHE A 167 16.47 -10.67 5.09
CA PHE A 167 15.70 -11.57 4.24
C PHE A 167 16.53 -12.42 3.29
N LEU A 168 17.88 -12.35 3.36
CA LEU A 168 18.77 -13.09 2.44
C LEU A 168 18.78 -14.60 2.69
N ASN A 169 18.49 -15.06 3.91
CA ASN A 169 18.72 -16.45 4.31
C ASN A 169 17.43 -17.29 4.50
N ASP A 170 16.24 -16.75 4.18
CA ASP A 170 15.00 -17.34 4.69
C ASP A 170 14.38 -18.46 3.85
N CYS A 171 14.73 -18.62 2.58
CA CYS A 171 14.02 -19.56 1.70
C CYS A 171 14.59 -20.98 1.64
N TRP A 172 15.89 -21.18 1.83
CA TRP A 172 16.52 -22.51 1.60
C TRP A 172 16.42 -23.48 2.78
N LYS A 173 16.27 -23.00 4.01
CA LYS A 173 16.18 -23.87 5.20
C LYS A 173 14.85 -24.62 5.29
N TYR A 174 13.77 -24.04 4.79
CA TYR A 174 12.43 -24.65 4.88
C TYR A 174 12.26 -25.90 4.00
N PHE A 175 12.90 -25.94 2.81
CA PHE A 175 12.84 -27.11 1.93
C PHE A 175 13.76 -28.26 2.35
N LYS A 176 14.81 -27.99 3.13
CA LYS A 176 15.70 -29.06 3.65
C LYS A 176 15.08 -29.85 4.80
N THR A 177 14.26 -29.21 5.65
CA THR A 177 13.66 -29.87 6.80
C THR A 177 12.48 -30.79 6.42
N LYS A 178 11.79 -30.56 5.32
CA LYS A 178 10.70 -31.44 4.85
C LYS A 178 11.17 -32.63 3.99
N ARG A 179 12.39 -32.65 3.49
CA ARG A 179 12.94 -33.80 2.74
C ARG A 179 13.71 -34.82 3.59
N GLY A 180 13.82 -34.59 4.88
CA GLY A 180 14.54 -35.46 5.82
C GLY A 180 13.71 -36.51 6.55
N ASN A 181 12.39 -36.61 6.27
CA ASN A 181 11.48 -37.58 6.89
C ASN A 181 10.59 -38.28 5.84
N SER A 182 11.20 -38.81 4.79
CA SER A 182 10.57 -39.80 3.91
C SER A 182 11.55 -40.91 3.59
#